data_c55710343bc117e94b4d1d87a52e6da2
#
_entry.id   c55710343bc117e94b4d1d87a52e6da2
#
_cell.length_a   1.000
_cell.length_b   1.000
_cell.length_c   1.000
_cell.angle_alpha   90.00
_cell.angle_beta   90.00
_cell.angle_gamma   90.00
#
_symmetry.space_group_name_H-M   'P 1'
#
loop_
_entity.id
_entity.type
_entity.pdbx_description
1 polymer ?
#
loop_
_entity_poly.entity_id
_entity_poly.type
_entity_poly.pdbx_seq_one_letter_code
_entity_poly.pdbx_strand_id
1 'polypeptide(L)'
;RKNTITLKNNDNISIENLEEMLQRLNFKKEDFVFEAGQYSIRGGILDVYSFADEYPFRLEFFDTEIESIRTFDINNQLSTNTKENITIIPNTEAKKSVKHQASFLEYLPKNTIIWTKDIKYSKGILDDYFNKANDEYKKLKKNTIQHLSPEHLFTNGTNFTSEIQKF
;
A
#
# COMPACT_ATOMS: atom_id res chain seq x y z
N ARG A 1 -2.83 8.24 0.90
CA ARG A 1 -2.17 8.86 2.07
C ARG A 1 -2.80 8.53 3.43
N LYS A 2 -4.01 7.99 3.52
CA LYS A 2 -4.66 7.66 4.81
C LYS A 2 -4.22 6.31 5.44
N ASN A 3 -3.48 5.49 4.71
CA ASN A 3 -3.11 4.13 5.13
C ASN A 3 -1.59 3.89 5.13
N THR A 4 -0.78 4.93 5.30
CA THR A 4 0.67 4.82 5.41
C THR A 4 1.16 5.52 6.66
N ILE A 5 2.26 5.04 7.24
CA ILE A 5 2.94 5.67 8.37
C ILE A 5 4.24 6.26 7.83
N THR A 6 4.43 7.56 7.95
CA THR A 6 5.70 8.22 7.60
C THR A 6 6.40 8.61 8.90
N LEU A 7 7.66 8.24 9.03
CA LEU A 7 8.50 8.47 10.21
C LEU A 7 9.85 9.04 9.76
N LYS A 8 10.44 9.87 10.61
CA LYS A 8 11.79 10.42 10.43
C LYS A 8 12.56 10.42 11.75
N ASN A 9 13.87 10.58 11.66
CA ASN A 9 14.70 10.77 12.85
C ASN A 9 14.22 11.97 13.65
N ASN A 10 14.29 11.89 14.96
CA ASN A 10 13.82 12.85 15.97
C ASN A 10 12.29 13.05 16.00
N ASP A 11 11.50 12.18 15.34
CA ASP A 11 10.05 12.18 15.57
C ASP A 11 9.75 11.69 16.97
N ASN A 12 8.81 12.36 17.66
CA ASN A 12 8.36 11.98 19.00
C ASN A 12 7.09 11.14 18.90
N ILE A 13 7.26 9.84 19.06
CA ILE A 13 6.20 8.83 19.05
C ILE A 13 6.59 7.68 19.94
N SER A 14 5.72 7.24 20.85
CA SER A 14 6.02 6.06 21.67
C SER A 14 5.94 4.75 20.86
N ILE A 15 6.71 3.75 21.28
CA ILE A 15 6.70 2.41 20.64
C ILE A 15 5.27 1.83 20.67
N GLU A 16 4.53 2.02 21.76
CA GLU A 16 3.16 1.53 21.92
C GLU A 16 2.22 2.16 20.91
N ASN A 17 2.31 3.47 20.69
CA ASN A 17 1.49 4.16 19.69
C ASN A 17 1.83 3.68 18.27
N LEU A 18 3.12 3.49 17.96
CA LEU A 18 3.54 2.96 16.67
C LEU A 18 3.08 1.50 16.49
N GLU A 19 3.15 0.68 17.54
CA GLU A 19 2.62 -0.69 17.53
C GLU A 19 1.12 -0.71 17.22
N GLU A 20 0.31 0.12 17.89
CA GLU A 20 -1.12 0.24 17.57
C GLU A 20 -1.38 0.62 16.11
N MET A 21 -0.60 1.55 15.56
CA MET A 21 -0.71 1.92 14.15
C MET A 21 -0.40 0.75 13.22
N LEU A 22 0.67 -0.02 13.50
CA LEU A 22 1.04 -1.21 12.73
C LEU A 22 -0.05 -2.29 12.79
N GLN A 23 -0.62 -2.54 13.99
CA GLN A 23 -1.74 -3.48 14.15
C GLN A 23 -2.97 -3.06 13.34
N ARG A 24 -3.33 -1.76 13.34
CA ARG A 24 -4.42 -1.21 12.51
C ARG A 24 -4.16 -1.40 11.01
N LEU A 25 -2.91 -1.42 10.61
CA LEU A 25 -2.48 -1.70 9.24
C LEU A 25 -2.33 -3.21 8.94
N ASN A 26 -2.70 -4.09 9.91
CA ASN A 26 -2.62 -5.55 9.85
C ASN A 26 -1.19 -6.10 9.69
N PHE A 27 -0.20 -5.42 10.23
CA PHE A 27 1.11 -6.01 10.44
C PHE A 27 1.02 -7.06 11.55
N LYS A 28 1.79 -8.14 11.42
CA LYS A 28 1.86 -9.22 12.40
C LYS A 28 3.07 -9.02 13.30
N LYS A 29 2.86 -9.18 14.62
CA LYS A 29 3.96 -9.18 15.58
C LYS A 29 4.64 -10.54 15.57
N GLU A 30 5.96 -10.55 15.45
CA GLU A 30 6.81 -11.73 15.47
C GLU A 30 8.05 -11.46 16.34
N ASP A 31 8.76 -12.50 16.76
CA ASP A 31 10.01 -12.35 17.52
C ASP A 31 11.13 -11.74 16.66
N PHE A 32 11.16 -12.11 15.37
CA PHE A 32 12.07 -11.58 14.36
C PHE A 32 11.31 -11.31 13.07
N VAL A 33 11.80 -10.35 12.28
CA VAL A 33 11.20 -9.95 11.01
C VAL A 33 11.92 -10.62 9.86
N PHE A 34 11.18 -11.41 9.05
CA PHE A 34 11.69 -12.11 7.87
C PHE A 34 10.91 -11.79 6.59
N GLU A 35 9.65 -11.38 6.73
CA GLU A 35 8.75 -11.15 5.59
C GLU A 35 8.04 -9.80 5.69
N ALA A 36 7.67 -9.24 4.54
CA ALA A 36 6.87 -8.02 4.50
C ALA A 36 5.54 -8.19 5.25
N GLY A 37 5.17 -7.19 6.03
CA GLY A 37 3.99 -7.20 6.89
C GLY A 37 4.24 -7.71 8.31
N GLN A 38 5.49 -8.02 8.66
CA GLN A 38 5.89 -8.36 10.02
C GLN A 38 6.53 -7.16 10.73
N TYR A 39 6.42 -7.16 12.06
CA TYR A 39 7.18 -6.27 12.94
C TYR A 39 7.60 -7.01 14.21
N SER A 40 8.65 -6.54 14.85
CA SER A 40 9.08 -7.02 16.16
C SER A 40 9.47 -5.86 17.07
N ILE A 41 9.33 -6.06 18.39
CA ILE A 41 9.72 -5.09 19.41
C ILE A 41 10.60 -5.78 20.42
N ARG A 42 11.80 -5.23 20.63
CA ARG A 42 12.79 -5.75 21.58
C ARG A 42 13.43 -4.59 22.33
N GLY A 43 12.94 -4.34 23.56
CA GLY A 43 13.36 -3.17 24.33
C GLY A 43 13.05 -1.86 23.60
N GLY A 44 14.05 -1.02 23.39
CA GLY A 44 13.93 0.24 22.64
C GLY A 44 14.08 0.10 21.12
N ILE A 45 13.95 -1.11 20.55
CA ILE A 45 14.11 -1.37 19.12
C ILE A 45 12.80 -1.88 18.55
N LEU A 46 12.34 -1.25 17.46
CA LEU A 46 11.24 -1.73 16.63
C LEU A 46 11.76 -2.04 15.23
N ASP A 47 11.63 -3.29 14.82
CA ASP A 47 11.89 -3.75 13.46
C ASP A 47 10.57 -3.88 12.71
N VAL A 48 10.52 -3.43 11.44
CA VAL A 48 9.31 -3.52 10.59
C VAL A 48 9.67 -3.72 9.13
N TYR A 49 8.92 -4.60 8.45
CA TYR A 49 9.10 -4.81 7.01
C TYR A 49 7.86 -4.31 6.24
N SER A 50 8.03 -3.16 5.59
CA SER A 50 7.05 -2.54 4.71
C SER A 50 6.85 -3.36 3.43
N PHE A 51 5.65 -3.34 2.85
CA PHE A 51 5.36 -4.04 1.57
C PHE A 51 5.95 -3.36 0.33
N ALA A 52 6.39 -2.12 0.43
CA ALA A 52 6.94 -1.37 -0.70
C ALA A 52 8.46 -1.33 -0.75
N ASP A 53 9.13 -1.93 0.23
CA ASP A 53 10.57 -1.81 0.40
C ASP A 53 11.26 -3.16 0.22
N GLU A 54 12.48 -3.14 -0.29
CA GLU A 54 13.31 -4.33 -0.50
C GLU A 54 13.91 -4.85 0.81
N TYR A 55 14.16 -3.95 1.77
CA TYR A 55 14.76 -4.26 3.07
C TYR A 55 13.88 -3.78 4.20
N PRO A 56 13.83 -4.52 5.33
CA PRO A 56 13.13 -4.06 6.53
C PRO A 56 13.87 -2.90 7.19
N PHE A 57 13.14 -2.18 8.03
CA PHE A 57 13.63 -1.05 8.80
C PHE A 57 13.77 -1.42 10.27
N ARG A 58 14.83 -0.92 10.90
CA ARG A 58 15.09 -0.93 12.33
C ARG A 58 15.06 0.50 12.84
N LEU A 59 14.15 0.76 13.78
CA LEU A 59 14.03 2.02 14.49
C LEU A 59 14.55 1.83 15.90
N GLU A 60 15.49 2.65 16.32
CA GLU A 60 16.00 2.71 17.68
C GLU A 60 15.36 3.91 18.38
N PHE A 61 14.87 3.68 19.60
CA PHE A 61 14.16 4.67 20.39
C PHE A 61 14.95 5.00 21.64
N PHE A 62 15.02 6.30 21.95
CA PHE A 62 15.38 6.79 23.27
C PHE A 62 14.11 7.39 23.87
N ASP A 63 13.53 6.71 24.86
CA ASP A 63 12.22 7.01 25.41
C ASP A 63 11.13 7.05 24.32
N THR A 64 10.62 8.22 23.97
CA THR A 64 9.60 8.41 22.92
C THR A 64 10.17 8.99 21.61
N GLU A 65 11.47 9.22 21.53
CA GLU A 65 12.11 9.81 20.35
C GLU A 65 12.76 8.73 19.49
N ILE A 66 12.57 8.82 18.17
CA ILE A 66 13.28 7.97 17.20
C ILE A 66 14.71 8.50 17.05
N GLU A 67 15.66 7.83 17.68
CA GLU A 67 17.08 8.20 17.64
C GLU A 67 17.73 7.86 16.30
N SER A 68 17.41 6.69 15.74
CA SER A 68 17.95 6.26 14.47
C SER A 68 17.00 5.37 13.68
N ILE A 69 17.09 5.47 12.35
CA ILE A 69 16.40 4.58 11.41
C ILE A 69 17.45 3.95 10.50
N ARG A 70 17.43 2.63 10.39
CA ARG A 70 18.35 1.88 9.52
C ARG A 70 17.60 0.78 8.77
N THR A 71 18.12 0.36 7.62
CA THR A 71 17.76 -0.93 7.04
C THR A 71 18.57 -2.03 7.69
N PHE A 72 18.11 -3.29 7.59
CA PHE A 72 18.89 -4.45 8.04
C PHE A 72 18.67 -5.65 7.11
N ASP A 73 19.63 -6.58 7.15
CA ASP A 73 19.55 -7.83 6.38
C ASP A 73 18.79 -8.89 7.18
N ILE A 74 17.78 -9.52 6.54
CA ILE A 74 16.90 -10.51 7.19
C ILE A 74 17.62 -11.80 7.57
N ASN A 75 18.71 -12.17 6.88
CA ASN A 75 19.40 -13.42 7.10
C ASN A 75 20.31 -13.37 8.33
N ASN A 76 21.05 -12.28 8.49
CA ASN A 76 22.01 -12.12 9.60
C ASN A 76 21.53 -11.13 10.67
N GLN A 77 20.39 -10.43 10.44
CA GLN A 77 19.79 -9.45 11.35
C GLN A 77 20.70 -8.23 11.65
N LEU A 78 21.73 -7.98 10.84
CA LEU A 78 22.64 -6.87 11.02
C LEU A 78 22.14 -5.61 10.30
N SER A 79 22.21 -4.48 11.00
CA SER A 79 21.88 -3.17 10.41
C SER A 79 22.83 -2.84 9.26
N THR A 80 22.30 -2.23 8.20
CA THR A 80 23.05 -1.86 7.00
C THR A 80 23.08 -0.35 6.78
N ASN A 81 22.12 0.22 6.08
CA ASN A 81 22.16 1.63 5.69
C ASN A 81 21.30 2.50 6.61
N THR A 82 21.80 3.68 6.97
CA THR A 82 21.03 4.70 7.69
C THR A 82 20.02 5.37 6.75
N LYS A 83 18.85 5.70 7.29
CA LYS A 83 17.78 6.45 6.62
C LYS A 83 17.40 7.67 7.44
N GLU A 84 17.11 8.79 6.79
CA GLU A 84 16.59 9.98 7.47
C GLU A 84 15.09 9.89 7.71
N ASN A 85 14.37 9.28 6.78
CA ASN A 85 12.92 9.07 6.85
C ASN A 85 12.53 7.78 6.13
N ILE A 86 11.39 7.24 6.52
CA ILE A 86 10.78 6.04 5.93
C ILE A 86 9.28 6.23 5.79
N THR A 87 8.68 5.46 4.88
CA THR A 87 7.22 5.35 4.77
C THR A 87 6.82 3.88 4.80
N ILE A 88 6.13 3.46 5.84
CA ILE A 88 5.63 2.10 6.01
C ILE A 88 4.31 1.97 5.26
N ILE A 89 4.26 1.06 4.30
CA ILE A 89 3.09 0.78 3.45
C ILE A 89 2.56 -0.61 3.80
N PRO A 90 1.26 -0.73 4.14
CA PRO A 90 0.64 -2.02 4.43
C PRO A 90 0.38 -2.82 3.17
N ASN A 91 0.04 -4.11 3.34
CA ASN A 91 -0.49 -4.91 2.25
C ASN A 91 -1.85 -4.35 1.80
N THR A 92 -1.85 -3.72 0.63
CA THR A 92 -3.07 -3.17 0.03
C THR A 92 -4.00 -4.25 -0.54
N GLU A 93 -3.49 -5.46 -0.79
CA GLU A 93 -4.28 -6.58 -1.30
C GLU A 93 -5.06 -7.30 -0.19
N ALA A 94 -4.54 -7.32 1.03
CA ALA A 94 -5.14 -8.06 2.15
C ALA A 94 -6.44 -7.43 2.67
N LYS A 95 -6.65 -6.13 2.50
CA LYS A 95 -7.90 -5.44 2.82
C LYS A 95 -8.66 -5.11 1.54
N LYS A 96 -9.55 -6.00 1.13
CA LYS A 96 -10.64 -5.70 0.17
C LYS A 96 -11.65 -4.71 0.77
N SER A 97 -11.18 -3.59 1.30
CA SER A 97 -12.03 -2.49 1.69
C SER A 97 -12.33 -1.65 0.46
N VAL A 98 -13.41 -2.00 -0.20
CA VAL A 98 -13.96 -1.37 -1.43
C VAL A 98 -14.16 0.15 -1.30
N LYS A 99 -14.18 0.68 -0.08
CA LYS A 99 -14.60 2.07 0.20
C LYS A 99 -13.60 3.15 -0.23
N HIS A 100 -12.38 2.83 -0.66
CA HIS A 100 -11.33 3.81 -0.92
C HIS A 100 -10.43 3.49 -2.12
N GLN A 101 -10.96 2.80 -3.12
CA GLN A 101 -10.24 2.66 -4.39
C GLN A 101 -10.41 3.96 -5.19
N ALA A 102 -9.31 4.49 -5.68
CA ALA A 102 -9.26 5.66 -6.52
C ALA A 102 -8.59 5.31 -7.86
N SER A 103 -8.99 5.98 -8.93
CA SER A 103 -8.32 5.85 -10.20
C SER A 103 -6.87 6.33 -10.11
N PHE A 104 -5.95 5.69 -10.83
CA PHE A 104 -4.58 6.19 -10.96
C PHE A 104 -4.54 7.64 -11.45
N LEU A 105 -5.47 8.04 -12.30
CA LEU A 105 -5.56 9.40 -12.82
C LEU A 105 -5.83 10.45 -11.74
N GLU A 106 -6.49 10.07 -10.63
CA GLU A 106 -6.73 10.97 -9.49
C GLU A 106 -5.45 11.33 -8.72
N TYR A 107 -4.37 10.56 -8.87
CA TYR A 107 -3.07 10.84 -8.25
C TYR A 107 -2.20 11.77 -9.08
N LEU A 108 -2.56 11.98 -10.35
CA LEU A 108 -1.77 12.83 -11.23
C LEU A 108 -1.98 14.31 -10.89
N PRO A 109 -0.93 15.14 -10.93
CA PRO A 109 -1.06 16.59 -10.83
C PRO A 109 -1.95 17.14 -11.95
N LYS A 110 -2.71 18.20 -11.67
CA LYS A 110 -3.64 18.81 -12.63
C LYS A 110 -2.98 19.36 -13.90
N ASN A 111 -1.69 19.63 -13.84
CA ASN A 111 -0.89 20.09 -14.98
C ASN A 111 -0.19 18.93 -15.72
N THR A 112 -0.61 17.70 -15.51
CA THR A 112 -0.10 16.53 -16.23
C THR A 112 -0.61 16.54 -17.67
N ILE A 113 0.27 16.29 -18.63
CA ILE A 113 -0.09 16.05 -20.03
C ILE A 113 -0.17 14.56 -20.24
N ILE A 114 -1.35 14.08 -20.64
CA ILE A 114 -1.57 12.66 -20.95
C ILE A 114 -1.47 12.47 -22.47
N TRP A 115 -0.50 11.67 -22.87
CA TRP A 115 -0.29 11.34 -24.29
C TRP A 115 -0.87 9.97 -24.59
N THR A 116 -1.81 9.87 -25.50
CA THR A 116 -2.40 8.60 -25.94
C THR A 116 -2.26 8.45 -27.46
N LYS A 117 -1.99 7.24 -27.93
CA LYS A 117 -1.89 6.94 -29.37
C LYS A 117 -3.27 6.92 -30.03
N ASP A 118 -4.22 6.24 -29.42
CA ASP A 118 -5.60 6.13 -29.90
C ASP A 118 -6.55 5.92 -28.70
N ILE A 119 -7.28 6.97 -28.35
CA ILE A 119 -8.19 6.95 -27.21
C ILE A 119 -9.44 6.09 -27.50
N LYS A 120 -9.89 6.03 -28.76
CA LYS A 120 -11.07 5.22 -29.13
C LYS A 120 -10.75 3.73 -29.03
N TYR A 121 -9.55 3.34 -29.49
CA TYR A 121 -9.08 1.97 -29.35
C TYR A 121 -8.89 1.58 -27.89
N SER A 122 -8.27 2.43 -27.09
CA SER A 122 -8.11 2.21 -25.66
C SER A 122 -9.44 2.06 -24.94
N LYS A 123 -10.42 2.92 -25.28
CA LYS A 123 -11.80 2.81 -24.78
C LYS A 123 -12.41 1.45 -25.10
N GLY A 124 -12.30 0.99 -26.35
CA GLY A 124 -12.85 -0.30 -26.78
C GLY A 124 -12.27 -1.48 -25.99
N ILE A 125 -10.94 -1.50 -25.83
CA ILE A 125 -10.27 -2.54 -25.04
C ILE A 125 -10.74 -2.55 -23.59
N LEU A 126 -10.86 -1.39 -22.95
CA LEU A 126 -11.33 -1.29 -21.56
C LEU A 126 -12.78 -1.76 -21.42
N ASP A 127 -13.64 -1.42 -22.37
CA ASP A 127 -15.02 -1.88 -22.39
C ASP A 127 -15.08 -3.41 -22.56
N ASP A 128 -14.26 -4.01 -23.42
CA ASP A 128 -14.19 -5.46 -23.61
C ASP A 128 -13.74 -6.19 -22.33
N TYR A 129 -12.70 -5.70 -21.66
CA TYR A 129 -12.25 -6.29 -20.39
C TYR A 129 -13.29 -6.13 -19.29
N PHE A 130 -13.93 -4.98 -19.19
CA PHE A 130 -14.98 -4.72 -18.23
C PHE A 130 -16.19 -5.65 -18.44
N ASN A 131 -16.59 -5.86 -19.70
CA ASN A 131 -17.70 -6.76 -20.05
C ASN A 131 -17.34 -8.22 -19.71
N LYS A 132 -16.13 -8.68 -20.03
CA LYS A 132 -15.65 -10.00 -19.63
C LYS A 132 -15.68 -10.20 -18.12
N ALA A 133 -15.20 -9.20 -17.35
CA ALA A 133 -15.25 -9.25 -15.89
C ALA A 133 -16.68 -9.32 -15.35
N ASN A 134 -17.63 -8.58 -15.96
CA ASN A 134 -19.04 -8.64 -15.60
C ASN A 134 -19.65 -10.01 -15.86
N ASP A 135 -19.32 -10.64 -16.98
CA ASP A 135 -19.85 -11.95 -17.32
C ASP A 135 -19.32 -13.04 -16.37
N GLU A 136 -18.04 -12.99 -16.02
CA GLU A 136 -17.48 -13.88 -15.00
C GLU A 136 -18.08 -13.63 -13.61
N TYR A 137 -18.26 -12.37 -13.21
CA TYR A 137 -18.89 -12.03 -11.95
C TYR A 137 -20.33 -12.56 -11.84
N LYS A 138 -21.12 -12.52 -12.92
CA LYS A 138 -22.48 -13.10 -12.95
C LYS A 138 -22.46 -14.59 -12.71
N LYS A 139 -21.43 -15.30 -13.21
CA LYS A 139 -21.25 -16.76 -12.97
C LYS A 139 -20.89 -17.03 -11.51
N LEU A 140 -20.00 -16.22 -10.92
CA LEU A 140 -19.54 -16.36 -9.54
C LEU A 140 -20.61 -16.03 -8.50
N LYS A 141 -21.56 -15.15 -8.81
CA LYS A 141 -22.65 -14.72 -7.90
C LYS A 141 -23.55 -15.87 -7.42
N LYS A 142 -23.44 -17.04 -8.04
CA LYS A 142 -24.14 -18.26 -7.63
C LYS A 142 -23.45 -19.01 -6.48
N ASN A 143 -22.25 -18.61 -6.07
CA ASN A 143 -21.47 -19.25 -5.02
C ASN A 143 -21.53 -18.44 -3.72
N THR A 144 -21.38 -19.10 -2.58
CA THR A 144 -21.53 -18.57 -1.22
C THR A 144 -20.46 -17.54 -0.81
N ILE A 145 -19.44 -17.32 -1.65
CA ILE A 145 -18.33 -16.38 -1.38
C ILE A 145 -18.69 -15.00 -1.93
N GLN A 146 -18.62 -13.99 -1.07
CA GLN A 146 -18.87 -12.60 -1.45
C GLN A 146 -17.72 -12.05 -2.29
N HIS A 147 -17.92 -11.90 -3.60
CA HIS A 147 -16.98 -11.31 -4.52
C HIS A 147 -17.28 -9.83 -4.74
N LEU A 148 -16.25 -9.01 -4.96
CA LEU A 148 -16.40 -7.60 -5.35
C LEU A 148 -16.97 -7.51 -6.77
N SER A 149 -17.88 -6.55 -7.00
CA SER A 149 -18.36 -6.30 -8.37
C SER A 149 -17.28 -5.67 -9.24
N PRO A 150 -17.31 -5.90 -10.57
CA PRO A 150 -16.32 -5.35 -11.49
C PRO A 150 -16.15 -3.84 -11.43
N GLU A 151 -17.22 -3.09 -11.12
CA GLU A 151 -17.21 -1.63 -10.96
C GLU A 151 -16.25 -1.15 -9.85
N HIS A 152 -15.95 -2.01 -8.88
CA HIS A 152 -14.99 -1.73 -7.81
C HIS A 152 -13.55 -2.14 -8.13
N LEU A 153 -13.32 -2.93 -9.17
CA LEU A 153 -12.01 -3.51 -9.51
C LEU A 153 -11.46 -2.99 -10.84
N PHE A 154 -12.35 -2.58 -11.75
CA PHE A 154 -12.01 -2.21 -13.12
C PHE A 154 -12.70 -0.89 -13.49
N THR A 155 -12.03 -0.10 -14.33
CA THR A 155 -12.67 1.02 -15.01
C THR A 155 -13.19 0.58 -16.37
N ASN A 156 -14.32 1.14 -16.82
CA ASN A 156 -14.78 0.98 -18.20
C ASN A 156 -14.24 2.12 -19.07
N GLY A 157 -14.35 1.96 -20.38
CA GLY A 157 -13.84 2.94 -21.34
C GLY A 157 -14.52 4.31 -21.26
N THR A 158 -15.78 4.38 -20.83
CA THR A 158 -16.50 5.64 -20.65
C THR A 158 -15.97 6.42 -19.45
N ASN A 159 -15.78 5.76 -18.30
CA ASN A 159 -15.19 6.39 -17.12
C ASN A 159 -13.76 6.85 -17.39
N PHE A 160 -12.93 5.99 -18.00
CA PHE A 160 -11.56 6.32 -18.40
C PHE A 160 -11.51 7.57 -19.30
N THR A 161 -12.39 7.65 -20.31
CA THR A 161 -12.41 8.80 -21.22
C THR A 161 -12.81 10.08 -20.48
N SER A 162 -13.81 10.01 -19.58
CA SER A 162 -14.25 11.17 -18.80
C SER A 162 -13.20 11.65 -17.80
N GLU A 163 -12.39 10.73 -17.26
CA GLU A 163 -11.29 11.08 -16.35
C GLU A 163 -10.13 11.75 -17.09
N ILE A 164 -9.75 11.25 -18.26
CA ILE A 164 -8.70 11.86 -19.10
C ILE A 164 -9.08 13.29 -19.53
N GLN A 165 -10.35 13.56 -19.80
CA GLN A 165 -10.79 14.90 -20.18
C GLN A 165 -10.63 15.98 -19.11
N LYS A 166 -10.27 15.59 -17.88
CA LYS A 166 -9.98 16.54 -16.78
C LYS A 166 -8.57 17.12 -16.83
N PHE A 167 -7.72 16.59 -17.70
CA PHE A 167 -6.35 17.02 -17.96
C PHE A 167 -6.24 17.74 -19.31
#